data_8ae32595a80521714a625e14bfc344d8
#
_entry.id   8ae32595a80521714a625e14bfc344d8
#
_cell.length_a   1.000
_cell.length_b   1.000
_cell.length_c   1.000
_cell.angle_alpha   90.00
_cell.angle_beta   90.00
_cell.angle_gamma   90.00
#
_symmetry.space_group_name_H-M   'P 1'
#
loop_
_entity.id
_entity.type
_entity.pdbx_description
1 polymer ?
#
loop_
_entity_poly.entity_id
_entity_poly.type
_entity_poly.pdbx_seq_one_letter_code
_entity_poly.pdbx_strand_id
1 'polypeptide(L)'
;INIERHGLQDRIHAFVSDGLQHIKGMYDLIVCNPPYVNALSMNALPAEFKAEPSLALAAGADGMDFIRHLVKDVANHMTNNGILVLEIGHEIHHFQHAFPHVEPMYLSTSAGDEHVLLITKQALQT
;
A
#
# COMPACT_ATOMS: atom_id res chain seq x y z
N ILE A 1 -7.46 -19.63 -8.43
CA ILE A 1 -8.27 -20.00 -9.61
C ILE A 1 -7.71 -19.37 -10.88
N ASN A 2 -7.48 -18.07 -10.90
CA ASN A 2 -6.97 -17.40 -12.10
C ASN A 2 -5.55 -17.82 -12.46
N ILE A 3 -4.70 -18.04 -11.47
CA ILE A 3 -3.33 -18.50 -11.69
C ILE A 3 -3.32 -19.85 -12.38
N GLU A 4 -4.12 -20.78 -11.91
CA GLU A 4 -4.25 -22.13 -12.50
C GLU A 4 -4.85 -22.08 -13.90
N ARG A 5 -5.90 -21.24 -14.07
CA ARG A 5 -6.59 -21.09 -15.36
C ARG A 5 -5.65 -20.62 -16.47
N HIS A 6 -4.66 -19.78 -16.13
CA HIS A 6 -3.71 -19.21 -17.09
C HIS A 6 -2.37 -19.95 -17.12
N GLY A 7 -2.22 -21.06 -16.39
CA GLY A 7 -0.98 -21.85 -16.38
C GLY A 7 0.21 -21.10 -15.82
N LEU A 8 0.01 -20.27 -14.80
CA LEU A 8 1.03 -19.36 -14.26
C LEU A 8 1.61 -19.83 -12.92
N GLN A 9 1.35 -21.07 -12.51
CA GLN A 9 1.76 -21.60 -11.20
C GLN A 9 3.27 -21.50 -10.95
N ASP A 10 4.08 -21.56 -12.01
CA ASP A 10 5.54 -21.48 -11.89
C ASP A 10 6.03 -20.05 -11.63
N ARG A 11 5.22 -19.04 -11.93
CA ARG A 11 5.62 -17.64 -11.90
C ARG A 11 4.84 -16.80 -10.93
N ILE A 12 3.62 -17.22 -10.56
CA ILE A 12 2.74 -16.48 -9.66
C ILE A 12 2.35 -17.38 -8.50
N HIS A 13 2.62 -16.92 -7.30
CA HIS A 13 2.28 -17.61 -6.06
C HIS A 13 1.36 -16.73 -5.21
N ALA A 14 0.20 -17.24 -4.83
CA ALA A 14 -0.76 -16.54 -3.99
C ALA A 14 -0.60 -17.00 -2.54
N PHE A 15 -0.62 -16.03 -1.61
CA PHE A 15 -0.49 -16.29 -0.18
C PHE A 15 -1.59 -15.56 0.57
N VAL A 16 -2.05 -16.16 1.67
CA VAL A 16 -2.91 -15.48 2.63
C VAL A 16 -2.02 -14.88 3.71
N SER A 17 -2.09 -13.55 3.87
CA SER A 17 -1.26 -12.84 4.83
C SER A 17 -1.96 -11.57 5.30
N ASP A 18 -1.74 -11.21 6.56
CA ASP A 18 -2.10 -9.89 7.06
C ASP A 18 -0.92 -8.95 6.80
N GLY A 19 -1.02 -8.16 5.71
CA GLY A 19 0.09 -7.36 5.24
C GLY A 19 1.29 -8.25 4.90
N LEU A 20 2.44 -7.97 5.50
CA LEU A 20 3.69 -8.69 5.26
C LEU A 20 3.99 -9.79 6.28
N GLN A 21 3.10 -10.05 7.21
CA GLN A 21 3.37 -10.97 8.34
C GLN A 21 3.78 -12.38 7.90
N HIS A 22 3.21 -12.89 6.82
CA HIS A 22 3.46 -14.23 6.33
C HIS A 22 4.25 -14.27 5.04
N ILE A 23 4.77 -13.11 4.61
CA ILE A 23 5.57 -13.01 3.40
C ILE A 23 7.03 -13.21 3.75
N LYS A 24 7.71 -14.07 3.00
CA LYS A 24 9.15 -14.33 3.17
C LYS A 24 9.89 -13.95 1.91
N GLY A 25 11.16 -13.59 2.07
CA GLY A 25 12.04 -13.26 0.96
C GLY A 25 12.18 -11.78 0.72
N MET A 26 12.97 -11.47 -0.29
CA MET A 26 13.32 -10.11 -0.70
C MET A 26 12.83 -9.88 -2.12
N TYR A 27 12.29 -8.69 -2.37
CA TYR A 27 11.66 -8.36 -3.64
C TYR A 27 12.23 -7.08 -4.22
N ASP A 28 12.32 -7.02 -5.54
CA ASP A 28 12.80 -5.84 -6.27
C ASP A 28 11.68 -4.80 -6.43
N LEU A 29 10.44 -5.27 -6.49
CA LEU A 29 9.28 -4.40 -6.66
C LEU A 29 8.15 -4.89 -5.77
N ILE A 30 7.63 -3.98 -4.97
CA ILE A 30 6.43 -4.23 -4.17
C ILE A 30 5.39 -3.18 -4.58
N VAL A 31 4.21 -3.65 -4.95
CA VAL A 31 3.09 -2.78 -5.34
C VAL A 31 1.98 -2.96 -4.32
N CYS A 32 1.48 -1.88 -3.79
CA CYS A 32 0.47 -1.92 -2.74
C CYS A 32 -0.62 -0.87 -2.99
N ASN A 33 -1.87 -1.33 -2.90
CA ASN A 33 -3.05 -0.46 -2.87
C ASN A 33 -3.78 -0.74 -1.54
N PRO A 34 -3.33 -0.13 -0.43
CA PRO A 34 -3.85 -0.46 0.89
C PRO A 34 -5.20 0.21 1.18
N PRO A 35 -5.92 -0.24 2.22
CA PRO A 35 -7.06 0.51 2.73
C PRO A 35 -6.57 1.81 3.36
N TYR A 36 -6.92 2.96 2.78
CA TYR A 36 -6.46 4.27 3.22
C TYR A 36 -7.58 5.25 3.57
N VAL A 37 -8.84 4.83 3.42
CA VAL A 37 -10.00 5.67 3.73
C VAL A 37 -10.13 5.79 5.25
N ASN A 38 -10.10 7.02 5.77
CA ASN A 38 -10.28 7.26 7.20
C ASN A 38 -11.76 7.10 7.62
N ALA A 39 -12.02 7.03 8.93
CA ALA A 39 -13.37 6.79 9.44
C ALA A 39 -14.38 7.87 9.02
N LEU A 40 -13.93 9.13 8.97
CA LEU A 40 -14.79 10.25 8.56
C LEU A 40 -15.16 10.16 7.08
N SER A 41 -14.17 9.91 6.23
CA SER A 41 -14.38 9.71 4.80
C SER A 41 -15.25 8.49 4.52
N MET A 42 -15.09 7.43 5.30
CA MET A 42 -15.87 6.21 5.16
C MET A 42 -17.35 6.45 5.41
N ASN A 43 -17.69 7.31 6.38
CA ASN A 43 -19.08 7.67 6.67
C ASN A 43 -19.73 8.43 5.51
N ALA A 44 -18.94 9.10 4.68
CA ALA A 44 -19.43 9.83 3.50
C ALA A 44 -19.48 9.00 2.23
N LEU A 45 -19.02 7.73 2.25
CA LEU A 45 -19.01 6.87 1.08
C LEU A 45 -20.42 6.45 0.68
N PRO A 46 -20.66 6.25 -0.66
CA PRO A 46 -21.89 5.64 -1.14
C PRO A 46 -22.12 4.25 -0.52
N ALA A 47 -23.39 3.82 -0.51
CA ALA A 47 -23.78 2.54 0.11
C ALA A 47 -23.04 1.34 -0.48
N GLU A 48 -22.72 1.35 -1.75
CA GLU A 48 -22.00 0.28 -2.43
C GLU A 48 -20.59 0.08 -1.88
N PHE A 49 -19.92 1.18 -1.47
CA PHE A 49 -18.61 1.09 -0.83
C PHE A 49 -18.74 0.62 0.63
N LYS A 50 -19.82 0.99 1.31
CA LYS A 50 -20.08 0.55 2.68
C LYS A 50 -20.42 -0.93 2.77
N ALA A 51 -20.77 -1.57 1.66
CA ALA A 51 -21.00 -3.02 1.62
C ALA A 51 -19.71 -3.83 1.74
N GLU A 52 -18.54 -3.25 1.48
CA GLU A 52 -17.27 -3.90 1.71
C GLU A 52 -16.97 -4.00 3.21
N PRO A 53 -16.17 -4.99 3.65
CA PRO A 53 -15.81 -5.10 5.05
C PRO A 53 -15.19 -3.80 5.58
N SER A 54 -15.67 -3.33 6.73
CA SER A 54 -15.17 -2.08 7.32
C SER A 54 -13.67 -2.12 7.58
N LEU A 55 -13.14 -3.29 7.92
CA LEU A 55 -11.70 -3.48 8.16
C LEU A 55 -10.88 -3.23 6.89
N ALA A 56 -11.43 -3.49 5.71
CA ALA A 56 -10.75 -3.27 4.44
C ALA A 56 -10.80 -1.80 4.00
N LEU A 57 -11.82 -1.05 4.44
CA LEU A 57 -12.01 0.36 4.04
C LEU A 57 -11.50 1.35 5.07
N ALA A 58 -11.61 1.05 6.37
CA ALA A 58 -11.18 1.94 7.44
C ALA A 58 -9.74 1.63 7.87
N ALA A 59 -8.87 2.63 7.81
CA ALA A 59 -7.45 2.48 8.14
C ALA A 59 -7.05 3.47 9.24
N GLY A 60 -7.82 3.49 10.33
CA GLY A 60 -7.62 4.40 11.45
C GLY A 60 -8.23 5.78 11.20
N ALA A 61 -8.03 6.72 12.14
CA ALA A 61 -8.61 8.05 12.09
C ALA A 61 -8.07 8.89 10.93
N ASP A 62 -6.81 8.72 10.58
CA ASP A 62 -6.15 9.44 9.49
C ASP A 62 -5.94 8.61 8.22
N GLY A 63 -6.42 7.37 8.21
CA GLY A 63 -6.28 6.47 7.07
C GLY A 63 -4.92 5.81 6.94
N MET A 64 -4.03 5.95 7.92
CA MET A 64 -2.62 5.55 7.79
C MET A 64 -2.21 4.32 8.61
N ASP A 65 -3.13 3.68 9.33
CA ASP A 65 -2.74 2.56 10.22
C ASP A 65 -2.07 1.41 9.48
N PHE A 66 -2.64 0.95 8.37
CA PHE A 66 -2.03 -0.09 7.56
C PHE A 66 -0.69 0.37 6.99
N ILE A 67 -0.62 1.60 6.51
CA ILE A 67 0.58 2.17 5.90
C ILE A 67 1.69 2.32 6.94
N ARG A 68 1.36 2.64 8.19
CA ARG A 68 2.36 2.67 9.27
C ARG A 68 3.03 1.33 9.47
N HIS A 69 2.26 0.25 9.49
CA HIS A 69 2.80 -1.11 9.59
C HIS A 69 3.62 -1.47 8.36
N LEU A 70 3.12 -1.15 7.19
CA LEU A 70 3.81 -1.41 5.93
C LEU A 70 5.17 -0.70 5.87
N VAL A 71 5.20 0.59 6.12
CA VAL A 71 6.43 1.40 6.05
C VAL A 71 7.47 0.91 7.06
N LYS A 72 7.02 0.46 8.22
CA LYS A 72 7.91 -0.07 9.25
C LYS A 72 8.63 -1.35 8.81
N ASP A 73 7.94 -2.23 8.11
CA ASP A 73 8.43 -3.58 7.84
C ASP A 73 8.87 -3.82 6.40
N VAL A 74 8.39 -3.03 5.44
CA VAL A 74 8.55 -3.33 4.01
C VAL A 74 10.03 -3.37 3.57
N ALA A 75 10.88 -2.54 4.17
CA ALA A 75 12.31 -2.51 3.81
C ALA A 75 13.00 -3.86 4.07
N ASN A 76 12.51 -4.63 5.04
CA ASN A 76 13.02 -5.98 5.34
C ASN A 76 12.69 -6.99 4.24
N HIS A 77 11.79 -6.65 3.33
CA HIS A 77 11.37 -7.48 2.20
C HIS A 77 11.82 -6.91 0.85
N MET A 78 12.73 -5.94 0.87
CA MET A 78 13.22 -5.27 -0.34
C MET A 78 14.68 -5.55 -0.58
N THR A 79 15.03 -5.84 -1.83
CA THR A 79 16.44 -5.87 -2.25
C THR A 79 17.02 -4.46 -2.15
N ASN A 80 18.36 -4.33 -2.24
CA ASN A 80 19.01 -3.04 -2.07
C ASN A 80 18.54 -1.97 -3.05
N ASN A 81 18.15 -2.37 -4.26
CA ASN A 81 17.59 -1.49 -5.29
C ASN A 81 16.07 -1.60 -5.39
N GLY A 82 15.44 -2.22 -4.38
CA GLY A 82 14.00 -2.43 -4.37
C GLY A 82 13.22 -1.12 -4.29
N ILE A 83 12.03 -1.15 -4.87
CA ILE A 83 11.11 -0.02 -4.83
C ILE A 83 9.73 -0.48 -4.36
N LEU A 84 9.07 0.43 -3.65
CA LEU A 84 7.67 0.30 -3.25
C LEU A 84 6.85 1.28 -4.07
N VAL A 85 5.82 0.79 -4.75
CA VAL A 85 4.82 1.63 -5.41
C VAL A 85 3.55 1.55 -4.57
N LEU A 86 3.13 2.70 -4.06
CA LEU A 86 2.07 2.80 -3.07
C LEU A 86 0.99 3.75 -3.56
N GLU A 87 -0.23 3.26 -3.70
CA GLU A 87 -1.38 4.11 -4.00
C GLU A 87 -2.00 4.60 -2.69
N ILE A 88 -2.17 5.92 -2.58
CA ILE A 88 -2.74 6.56 -1.39
C ILE A 88 -3.95 7.44 -1.71
N GLY A 89 -4.39 7.51 -2.96
CA GLY A 89 -5.51 8.34 -3.37
C GLY A 89 -5.30 9.80 -2.98
N HIS A 90 -6.25 10.39 -2.28
CA HIS A 90 -6.19 11.81 -1.87
C HIS A 90 -5.53 12.02 -0.50
N GLU A 91 -4.84 11.03 0.05
CA GLU A 91 -4.34 11.05 1.43
C GLU A 91 -2.88 11.51 1.54
N ILE A 92 -2.37 12.28 0.56
CA ILE A 92 -0.97 12.74 0.56
C ILE A 92 -0.61 13.55 1.82
N HIS A 93 -1.50 14.40 2.29
CA HIS A 93 -1.22 15.21 3.48
C HIS A 93 -1.12 14.35 4.74
N HIS A 94 -1.96 13.34 4.87
CA HIS A 94 -1.86 12.38 5.97
C HIS A 94 -0.57 11.57 5.90
N PHE A 95 -0.17 11.17 4.69
CA PHE A 95 1.10 10.46 4.49
C PHE A 95 2.29 11.34 4.89
N GLN A 96 2.35 12.57 4.41
CA GLN A 96 3.44 13.49 4.73
C GLN A 96 3.53 13.78 6.22
N HIS A 97 2.39 13.91 6.87
CA HIS A 97 2.33 14.15 8.31
C HIS A 97 2.79 12.93 9.11
N ALA A 98 2.41 11.74 8.68
CA ALA A 98 2.78 10.50 9.35
C ALA A 98 4.24 10.11 9.13
N PHE A 99 4.80 10.45 7.97
CA PHE A 99 6.15 10.05 7.57
C PHE A 99 6.97 11.24 7.06
N PRO A 100 7.28 12.23 7.92
CA PRO A 100 7.95 13.45 7.47
C PRO A 100 9.37 13.23 6.97
N HIS A 101 10.00 12.10 7.29
CA HIS A 101 11.36 11.78 6.82
C HIS A 101 11.39 11.00 5.52
N VAL A 102 10.26 10.47 5.07
CA VAL A 102 10.18 9.69 3.84
C VAL A 102 9.90 10.61 2.67
N GLU A 103 10.83 10.66 1.73
CA GLU A 103 10.70 11.48 0.51
C GLU A 103 10.35 10.58 -0.67
N PRO A 104 9.07 10.46 -1.04
CA PRO A 104 8.68 9.65 -2.18
C PRO A 104 8.85 10.42 -3.48
N MET A 105 8.92 9.68 -4.59
CA MET A 105 8.70 10.25 -5.92
C MET A 105 7.21 10.14 -6.25
N TYR A 106 6.66 11.14 -6.92
CA TYR A 106 5.26 11.14 -7.30
C TYR A 106 5.12 10.66 -8.74
N LEU A 107 4.24 9.69 -8.95
CA LEU A 107 3.96 9.17 -10.29
C LEU A 107 2.69 9.81 -10.81
N SER A 108 2.77 10.41 -11.99
CA SER A 108 1.60 11.02 -12.64
C SER A 108 0.62 9.93 -13.08
N THR A 109 -0.66 10.14 -12.80
CA THR A 109 -1.74 9.25 -13.21
C THR A 109 -2.88 10.06 -13.80
N SER A 110 -3.84 9.39 -14.42
CA SER A 110 -5.05 10.04 -14.91
C SER A 110 -5.91 10.64 -13.80
N ALA A 111 -5.73 10.16 -12.55
CA ALA A 111 -6.45 10.68 -11.38
C ALA A 111 -5.76 11.86 -10.72
N GLY A 112 -4.47 12.10 -11.01
CA GLY A 112 -3.69 13.19 -10.44
C GLY A 112 -2.22 12.84 -10.25
N ASP A 113 -1.45 13.79 -9.72
CA ASP A 113 0.01 13.67 -9.61
C ASP A 113 0.51 13.27 -8.22
N GLU A 114 -0.38 13.15 -7.24
CA GLU A 114 -0.01 12.87 -5.85
C GLU A 114 -0.71 11.63 -5.28
N HIS A 115 -1.26 10.79 -6.14
CA HIS A 115 -2.06 9.63 -5.72
C HIS A 115 -1.25 8.34 -5.66
N VAL A 116 -0.13 8.28 -6.38
CA VAL A 116 0.74 7.10 -6.42
C VAL A 116 2.17 7.53 -6.13
N LEU A 117 2.77 6.86 -5.16
CA LEU A 117 4.12 7.15 -4.70
C LEU A 117 5.07 6.02 -5.09
N LEU A 118 6.29 6.40 -5.49
CA LEU A 118 7.41 5.47 -5.62
C LEU A 118 8.39 5.76 -4.49
N ILE A 119 8.69 4.77 -3.67
CA ILE A 119 9.55 4.93 -2.50
C ILE A 119 10.68 3.90 -2.58
N THR A 120 11.93 4.36 -2.56
CA THR A 120 13.09 3.47 -2.57
C THR A 120 13.34 2.90 -1.17
N LYS A 121 14.06 1.78 -1.12
CA LYS A 121 14.48 1.21 0.17
C LYS A 121 15.29 2.23 0.99
N GLN A 122 16.17 2.99 0.33
CA GLN A 122 16.98 4.00 1.01
C GLN A 122 16.12 5.10 1.64
N ALA A 123 15.08 5.56 0.96
CA ALA A 123 14.16 6.56 1.49
C ALA A 123 13.42 6.04 2.74
N LEU A 124 13.12 4.74 2.78
CA LEU A 124 12.45 4.12 3.92
C LEU A 124 13.37 3.95 5.13
N GLN A 125 14.68 3.95 4.92
CA GLN A 125 15.68 3.70 5.98
C GLN A 125 16.32 4.96 6.54
N THR A 126 15.95 6.13 6.03
CA THR A 126 16.46 7.42 6.55
C THR A 126 15.62 8.02 7.74
#